data_224658792c3e373de715379b32007e5e
#
_entry.id   224658792c3e373de715379b32007e5e
#
_cell.length_a   1.000
_cell.length_b   1.000
_cell.length_c   1.000
_cell.angle_alpha   90.00
_cell.angle_beta   90.00
_cell.angle_gamma   90.00
#
_symmetry.space_group_name_H-M   'P 1'
#
loop_
_entity.id
_entity.type
_entity.pdbx_description
1 polymer ?
#
loop_
_entity_poly.entity_id
_entity_poly.type
_entity_poly.pdbx_seq_one_letter_code
_entity_poly.pdbx_strand_id
1 'polypeptide(L)'
;FNLVARQRSSELFVLNVLLVTLGLGAITEMLGLSLALGAFLAGMLIAETEYRYQVEEDIKPFRDVLLGLFFVTVGMALDLRVVFANLAWVAFLVLVPVLAKLVLIVVLARLFHSPLATALRTGFYLAQAGELALVMLALAAQSDLVPRGLLQPVLAAMIISMFTAPLVIQFGEPSVRRLT
;
A
#
# COMPACT_ATOMS: atom_id res chain seq x y z
N PHE A 1 13.17 -23.81 -4.72
CA PHE A 1 13.83 -23.20 -3.53
C PHE A 1 14.87 -24.12 -2.90
N ASN A 2 14.58 -25.40 -2.61
CA ASN A 2 15.53 -26.34 -1.96
C ASN A 2 16.88 -26.49 -2.67
N LEU A 3 16.93 -26.49 -4.00
CA LEU A 3 18.16 -26.59 -4.79
C LEU A 3 19.01 -25.31 -4.69
N VAL A 4 18.39 -24.14 -4.64
CA VAL A 4 19.06 -22.84 -4.57
C VAL A 4 19.51 -22.53 -3.13
N ALA A 5 18.68 -22.84 -2.14
CA ALA A 5 19.00 -22.66 -0.73
C ALA A 5 20.23 -23.51 -0.28
N ARG A 6 20.47 -24.65 -0.93
CA ARG A 6 21.66 -25.50 -0.68
C ARG A 6 22.99 -24.87 -1.13
N GLN A 7 22.96 -23.92 -2.06
CA GLN A 7 24.18 -23.27 -2.58
C GLN A 7 24.72 -22.15 -1.67
N ARG A 8 24.03 -21.78 -0.58
CA ARG A 8 24.42 -20.77 0.41
C ARG A 8 24.79 -19.40 -0.16
N SER A 9 24.36 -19.06 -1.36
CA SER A 9 24.52 -17.74 -1.97
C SER A 9 23.23 -16.95 -1.81
N SER A 10 23.30 -15.85 -1.05
CA SER A 10 22.20 -14.92 -0.85
C SER A 10 21.73 -14.30 -2.17
N GLU A 11 22.68 -14.00 -3.08
CA GLU A 11 22.39 -13.40 -4.37
C GLU A 11 21.58 -14.34 -5.28
N LEU A 12 21.94 -15.62 -5.34
CA LEU A 12 21.18 -16.61 -6.10
C LEU A 12 19.80 -16.83 -5.53
N PHE A 13 19.67 -16.76 -4.21
CA PHE A 13 18.38 -16.89 -3.55
C PHE A 13 17.46 -15.72 -3.90
N VAL A 14 17.94 -14.47 -3.79
CA VAL A 14 17.21 -13.25 -4.20
C VAL A 14 16.81 -13.30 -5.67
N LEU A 15 17.74 -13.67 -6.56
CA LEU A 15 17.45 -13.81 -7.99
C LEU A 15 16.35 -14.84 -8.26
N ASN A 16 16.35 -15.95 -7.53
CA ASN A 16 15.29 -16.97 -7.68
C ASN A 16 13.93 -16.45 -7.19
N VAL A 17 13.88 -15.70 -6.08
CA VAL A 17 12.65 -15.06 -5.60
C VAL A 17 12.12 -14.06 -6.63
N LEU A 18 13.02 -13.21 -7.17
CA LEU A 18 12.66 -12.25 -8.22
C LEU A 18 12.19 -12.96 -9.49
N LEU A 19 12.86 -14.04 -9.91
CA LEU A 19 12.45 -14.83 -11.07
C LEU A 19 11.03 -15.41 -10.90
N VAL A 20 10.72 -15.96 -9.74
CA VAL A 20 9.37 -16.51 -9.46
C VAL A 20 8.34 -15.39 -9.45
N THR A 21 8.65 -14.27 -8.79
CA THR A 21 7.72 -13.14 -8.66
C THR A 21 7.44 -12.47 -10.00
N LEU A 22 8.51 -12.12 -10.74
CA LEU A 22 8.38 -11.49 -12.05
C LEU A 22 7.85 -12.48 -13.12
N GLY A 23 8.23 -13.76 -13.04
CA GLY A 23 7.74 -14.80 -13.93
C GLY A 23 6.23 -15.01 -13.79
N LEU A 24 5.71 -15.12 -12.57
CA LEU A 24 4.26 -15.18 -12.32
C LEU A 24 3.57 -13.88 -12.74
N GLY A 25 4.18 -12.72 -12.50
CA GLY A 25 3.69 -11.43 -12.99
C GLY A 25 3.54 -11.43 -14.51
N ALA A 26 4.58 -11.84 -15.24
CA ALA A 26 4.56 -11.90 -16.69
C ALA A 26 3.50 -12.89 -17.22
N ILE A 27 3.35 -14.06 -16.58
CA ILE A 27 2.33 -15.04 -16.95
C ILE A 27 0.93 -14.46 -16.77
N THR A 28 0.65 -13.80 -15.64
CA THR A 28 -0.68 -13.20 -15.40
C THR A 28 -0.95 -12.06 -16.39
N GLU A 29 0.05 -11.26 -16.76
CA GLU A 29 -0.08 -10.22 -17.78
C GLU A 29 -0.40 -10.81 -19.17
N MET A 30 0.27 -11.89 -19.57
CA MET A 30 -0.02 -12.60 -20.83
C MET A 30 -1.43 -13.19 -20.87
N LEU A 31 -2.01 -13.50 -19.70
CA LEU A 31 -3.39 -13.99 -19.56
C LEU A 31 -4.42 -12.83 -19.49
N GLY A 32 -4.00 -11.57 -19.68
CA GLY A 32 -4.88 -10.40 -19.63
C GLY A 32 -5.18 -9.92 -18.20
N LEU A 33 -4.44 -10.41 -17.22
CA LEU A 33 -4.50 -9.97 -15.82
C LEU A 33 -3.37 -8.98 -15.53
N SER A 34 -3.32 -8.43 -14.30
CA SER A 34 -2.27 -7.46 -13.95
C SER A 34 -0.99 -8.14 -13.46
N LEU A 35 0.17 -7.53 -13.76
CA LEU A 35 1.48 -7.88 -13.18
C LEU A 35 1.43 -7.93 -11.63
N ALA A 36 0.72 -6.98 -11.01
CA ALA A 36 0.58 -6.91 -9.57
C ALA A 36 -0.13 -8.16 -8.99
N LEU A 37 -1.14 -8.68 -9.68
CA LEU A 37 -1.81 -9.91 -9.27
C LEU A 37 -0.86 -11.10 -9.27
N GLY A 38 -0.02 -11.24 -10.30
CA GLY A 38 0.98 -12.31 -10.37
C GLY A 38 2.01 -12.22 -9.26
N ALA A 39 2.51 -11.01 -8.98
CA ALA A 39 3.43 -10.78 -7.87
C ALA A 39 2.79 -11.09 -6.50
N PHE A 40 1.52 -10.75 -6.32
CA PHE A 40 0.75 -11.09 -5.12
C PHE A 40 0.60 -12.61 -4.96
N LEU A 41 0.23 -13.33 -6.02
CA LEU A 41 0.14 -14.79 -6.01
C LEU A 41 1.49 -15.44 -5.70
N ALA A 42 2.59 -14.93 -6.27
CA ALA A 42 3.93 -15.38 -5.93
C ALA A 42 4.24 -15.21 -4.44
N GLY A 43 3.91 -14.04 -3.90
CA GLY A 43 4.08 -13.76 -2.47
C GLY A 43 3.29 -14.71 -1.57
N MET A 44 2.05 -15.02 -1.92
CA MET A 44 1.24 -16.01 -1.18
C MET A 44 1.88 -17.41 -1.22
N LEU A 45 2.33 -17.86 -2.38
CA LEU A 45 2.98 -19.16 -2.52
C LEU A 45 4.28 -19.22 -1.71
N ILE A 46 5.08 -18.16 -1.70
CA ILE A 46 6.31 -18.07 -0.93
C ILE A 46 6.02 -18.06 0.58
N ALA A 47 4.96 -17.37 1.01
CA ALA A 47 4.57 -17.27 2.41
C ALA A 47 4.22 -18.62 3.06
N GLU A 48 3.81 -19.61 2.26
CA GLU A 48 3.54 -20.99 2.72
C GLU A 48 4.81 -21.85 2.81
N THR A 49 5.96 -21.35 2.34
CA THR A 49 7.23 -22.07 2.38
C THR A 49 7.98 -21.87 3.70
N GLU A 50 8.89 -22.79 4.02
CA GLU A 50 9.79 -22.67 5.18
C GLU A 50 10.75 -21.47 5.04
N TYR A 51 10.94 -20.96 3.80
CA TYR A 51 11.88 -19.88 3.50
C TYR A 51 11.28 -18.47 3.63
N ARG A 52 10.02 -18.35 4.07
CA ARG A 52 9.31 -17.05 4.15
C ARG A 52 10.09 -15.95 4.86
N TYR A 53 10.69 -16.26 5.99
CA TYR A 53 11.45 -15.27 6.78
C TYR A 53 12.75 -14.84 6.09
N GLN A 54 13.45 -15.78 5.45
CA GLN A 54 14.64 -15.47 4.69
C GLN A 54 14.30 -14.60 3.48
N VAL A 55 13.21 -14.93 2.76
CA VAL A 55 12.72 -14.10 1.65
C VAL A 55 12.37 -12.69 2.12
N GLU A 56 11.67 -12.56 3.26
CA GLU A 56 11.31 -11.26 3.81
C GLU A 56 12.54 -10.41 4.13
N GLU A 57 13.57 -10.98 4.76
CA GLU A 57 14.82 -10.27 5.07
C GLU A 57 15.60 -9.89 3.82
N ASP A 58 15.77 -10.81 2.88
CA ASP A 58 16.59 -10.60 1.67
C ASP A 58 15.92 -9.64 0.67
N ILE A 59 14.58 -9.60 0.62
CA ILE A 59 13.82 -8.71 -0.29
C ILE A 59 13.60 -7.32 0.31
N LYS A 60 13.64 -7.16 1.62
CA LYS A 60 13.36 -5.89 2.30
C LYS A 60 14.15 -4.69 1.76
N PRO A 61 15.49 -4.75 1.53
CA PRO A 61 16.24 -3.62 0.99
C PRO A 61 15.76 -3.23 -0.42
N PHE A 62 15.45 -4.21 -1.26
CA PHE A 62 14.96 -3.96 -2.62
C PHE A 62 13.55 -3.37 -2.60
N ARG A 63 12.66 -3.91 -1.76
CA ARG A 63 11.32 -3.38 -1.55
C ARG A 63 11.36 -1.91 -1.13
N ASP A 64 12.20 -1.56 -0.17
CA ASP A 64 12.26 -0.21 0.39
C ASP A 64 12.78 0.80 -0.67
N VAL A 65 13.78 0.41 -1.48
CA VAL A 65 14.28 1.23 -2.58
C VAL A 65 13.24 1.38 -3.70
N LEU A 66 12.61 0.28 -4.11
CA LEU A 66 11.57 0.29 -5.16
C LEU A 66 10.35 1.08 -4.72
N LEU A 67 9.95 0.97 -3.46
CA LEU A 67 8.87 1.75 -2.87
C LEU A 67 9.20 3.25 -2.87
N GLY A 68 10.42 3.62 -2.51
CA GLY A 68 10.91 5.00 -2.62
C GLY A 68 10.84 5.54 -4.06
N LEU A 69 11.31 4.74 -5.03
CA LEU A 69 11.24 5.09 -6.45
C LEU A 69 9.78 5.24 -6.93
N PHE A 70 8.91 4.34 -6.51
CA PHE A 70 7.47 4.43 -6.79
C PHE A 70 6.87 5.75 -6.28
N PHE A 71 7.12 6.14 -5.02
CA PHE A 71 6.62 7.40 -4.49
C PHE A 71 7.19 8.63 -5.19
N VAL A 72 8.46 8.61 -5.60
CA VAL A 72 9.06 9.67 -6.40
C VAL A 72 8.34 9.78 -7.75
N THR A 73 8.12 8.66 -8.44
CA THR A 73 7.45 8.63 -9.75
C THR A 73 6.01 9.13 -9.65
N VAL A 74 5.28 8.67 -8.63
CA VAL A 74 3.89 9.11 -8.39
C VAL A 74 3.86 10.59 -8.00
N GLY A 75 4.82 11.05 -7.20
CA GLY A 75 4.95 12.46 -6.84
C GLY A 75 5.24 13.37 -8.04
N MET A 76 6.05 12.91 -9.00
CA MET A 76 6.31 13.65 -10.26
C MET A 76 5.09 13.71 -11.18
N ALA A 77 4.17 12.76 -11.09
CA ALA A 77 2.93 12.78 -11.86
C ALA A 77 1.89 13.76 -11.30
N LEU A 78 2.16 14.36 -10.14
CA LEU A 78 1.25 15.28 -9.46
C LEU A 78 1.41 16.71 -10.00
N ASP A 79 0.32 17.29 -10.52
CA ASP A 79 0.28 18.70 -10.88
C ASP A 79 -0.05 19.58 -9.66
N LEU A 80 0.99 20.16 -9.06
CA LEU A 80 0.84 21.02 -7.88
C LEU A 80 -0.06 22.24 -8.12
N ARG A 81 -0.14 22.75 -9.35
CA ARG A 81 -1.01 23.89 -9.66
C ARG A 81 -2.48 23.51 -9.52
N VAL A 82 -2.84 22.31 -9.99
CA VAL A 82 -4.21 21.79 -9.84
C VAL A 82 -4.55 21.54 -8.38
N VAL A 83 -3.57 21.04 -7.61
CA VAL A 83 -3.73 20.79 -6.16
C VAL A 83 -4.00 22.09 -5.41
N PHE A 84 -3.17 23.13 -5.62
CA PHE A 84 -3.34 24.42 -4.95
C PHE A 84 -4.62 25.15 -5.39
N ALA A 85 -5.01 25.03 -6.65
CA ALA A 85 -6.26 25.62 -7.16
C ALA A 85 -7.51 24.93 -6.55
N ASN A 86 -7.40 23.67 -6.11
CA ASN A 86 -8.51 22.88 -5.59
C ASN A 86 -8.29 22.44 -4.13
N LEU A 87 -7.57 23.22 -3.34
CA LEU A 87 -7.12 22.83 -1.99
C LEU A 87 -8.27 22.39 -1.09
N ALA A 88 -9.41 23.07 -1.11
CA ALA A 88 -10.58 22.69 -0.31
C ALA A 88 -11.15 21.32 -0.73
N TRP A 89 -11.17 21.03 -2.04
CA TRP A 89 -11.62 19.76 -2.58
C TRP A 89 -10.64 18.63 -2.25
N VAL A 90 -9.35 18.87 -2.37
CA VAL A 90 -8.31 17.92 -1.97
C VAL A 90 -8.38 17.63 -0.47
N ALA A 91 -8.53 18.66 0.36
CA ALA A 91 -8.70 18.48 1.81
C ALA A 91 -9.95 17.63 2.14
N PHE A 92 -11.05 17.86 1.45
CA PHE A 92 -12.27 17.06 1.58
C PHE A 92 -12.02 15.59 1.21
N LEU A 93 -11.33 15.35 0.08
CA LEU A 93 -10.99 14.00 -0.39
C LEU A 93 -9.97 13.28 0.50
N VAL A 94 -9.16 14.00 1.27
CA VAL A 94 -8.30 13.41 2.32
C VAL A 94 -9.11 13.07 3.56
N LEU A 95 -9.81 14.07 4.11
CA LEU A 95 -10.43 13.96 5.43
C LEU A 95 -11.61 13.01 5.45
N VAL A 96 -12.49 13.08 4.45
CA VAL A 96 -13.72 12.28 4.46
C VAL A 96 -13.44 10.77 4.37
N PRO A 97 -12.63 10.26 3.42
CA PRO A 97 -12.33 8.83 3.37
C PRO A 97 -11.54 8.35 4.59
N VAL A 98 -10.59 9.15 5.10
CA VAL A 98 -9.80 8.78 6.29
C VAL A 98 -10.69 8.68 7.52
N LEU A 99 -11.56 9.66 7.76
CA LEU A 99 -12.50 9.64 8.88
C LEU A 99 -13.53 8.51 8.72
N ALA A 100 -14.08 8.33 7.52
CA ALA A 100 -15.05 7.26 7.25
C ALA A 100 -14.41 5.87 7.49
N LYS A 101 -13.18 5.64 7.02
CA LYS A 101 -12.44 4.38 7.29
C LYS A 101 -12.15 4.21 8.77
N LEU A 102 -11.70 5.27 9.46
CA LEU A 102 -11.45 5.23 10.89
C LEU A 102 -12.72 4.79 11.65
N VAL A 103 -13.84 5.46 11.40
CA VAL A 103 -15.11 5.14 12.04
C VAL A 103 -15.54 3.71 11.71
N LEU A 104 -15.48 3.32 10.44
CA LEU A 104 -15.84 1.97 9.99
C LEU A 104 -15.01 0.90 10.72
N ILE A 105 -13.69 1.07 10.79
CA ILE A 105 -12.79 0.11 11.44
C ILE A 105 -13.06 0.04 12.93
N VAL A 106 -13.25 1.19 13.59
CA VAL A 106 -13.55 1.24 15.02
C VAL A 106 -14.88 0.54 15.30
N VAL A 107 -15.93 0.81 14.51
CA VAL A 107 -17.23 0.17 14.65
C VAL A 107 -17.13 -1.34 14.46
N LEU A 108 -16.46 -1.79 13.39
CA LEU A 108 -16.25 -3.22 13.14
C LEU A 108 -15.50 -3.89 14.28
N ALA A 109 -14.35 -3.31 14.72
CA ALA A 109 -13.59 -3.86 15.82
C ALA A 109 -14.40 -3.95 17.12
N ARG A 110 -15.25 -2.95 17.40
CA ARG A 110 -16.13 -2.96 18.57
C ARG A 110 -17.24 -4.03 18.44
N LEU A 111 -17.75 -4.24 17.24
CA LEU A 111 -18.73 -5.29 16.97
C LEU A 111 -18.14 -6.70 17.24
N PHE A 112 -16.85 -6.87 16.95
CA PHE A 112 -16.09 -8.10 17.29
C PHE A 112 -15.55 -8.10 18.73
N HIS A 113 -16.13 -7.30 19.63
CA HIS A 113 -15.80 -7.23 21.07
C HIS A 113 -14.35 -6.81 21.40
N SER A 114 -13.64 -6.18 20.47
CA SER A 114 -12.30 -5.67 20.74
C SER A 114 -12.35 -4.48 21.71
N PRO A 115 -11.36 -4.35 22.64
CA PRO A 115 -11.25 -3.17 23.50
C PRO A 115 -11.19 -1.88 22.70
N LEU A 116 -11.75 -0.78 23.22
CA LEU A 116 -11.80 0.51 22.54
C LEU A 116 -10.39 1.00 22.14
N ALA A 117 -9.41 0.83 23.01
CA ALA A 117 -8.02 1.18 22.73
C ALA A 117 -7.46 0.45 21.51
N THR A 118 -7.69 -0.85 21.41
CA THR A 118 -7.27 -1.67 20.27
C THR A 118 -8.02 -1.24 19.01
N ALA A 119 -9.33 -1.02 19.10
CA ALA A 119 -10.15 -0.57 17.97
C ALA A 119 -9.67 0.78 17.40
N LEU A 120 -9.38 1.75 18.27
CA LEU A 120 -8.85 3.06 17.87
C LEU A 120 -7.46 2.96 17.25
N ARG A 121 -6.54 2.20 17.86
CA ARG A 121 -5.21 1.96 17.29
C ARG A 121 -5.31 1.35 15.90
N THR A 122 -6.05 0.27 15.75
CA THR A 122 -6.25 -0.37 14.44
C THR A 122 -6.86 0.59 13.43
N GLY A 123 -7.82 1.43 13.87
CA GLY A 123 -8.41 2.46 13.03
C GLY A 123 -7.38 3.48 12.54
N PHE A 124 -6.52 4.00 13.41
CA PHE A 124 -5.46 4.94 13.01
C PHE A 124 -4.44 4.32 12.04
N TYR A 125 -4.06 3.06 12.27
CA TYR A 125 -3.12 2.36 11.39
C TYR A 125 -3.69 2.06 9.99
N LEU A 126 -5.00 1.84 9.87
CA LEU A 126 -5.63 1.42 8.61
C LEU A 126 -6.43 2.54 7.91
N ALA A 127 -6.59 3.71 8.53
CA ALA A 127 -7.44 4.78 7.98
C ALA A 127 -6.87 5.43 6.71
N GLN A 128 -5.55 5.45 6.54
CA GLN A 128 -4.91 6.06 5.37
C GLN A 128 -5.23 5.33 4.07
N ALA A 129 -4.99 6.00 2.95
CA ALA A 129 -5.01 5.38 1.64
C ALA A 129 -3.92 4.30 1.54
N GLY A 130 -4.26 3.14 0.99
CA GLY A 130 -3.29 2.08 0.76
C GLY A 130 -2.57 2.27 -0.57
N GLU A 131 -1.36 1.75 -0.69
CA GLU A 131 -0.54 1.79 -1.91
C GLU A 131 -1.25 1.12 -3.10
N LEU A 132 -1.98 0.05 -2.85
CA LEU A 132 -2.78 -0.63 -3.85
C LEU A 132 -3.83 0.29 -4.50
N ALA A 133 -4.36 1.25 -3.74
CA ALA A 133 -5.33 2.22 -4.28
C ALA A 133 -4.70 3.14 -5.35
N LEU A 134 -3.40 3.49 -5.23
CA LEU A 134 -2.70 4.24 -6.27
C LEU A 134 -2.55 3.42 -7.55
N VAL A 135 -2.23 2.15 -7.43
CA VAL A 135 -2.16 1.23 -8.58
C VAL A 135 -3.53 1.10 -9.26
N MET A 136 -4.59 0.94 -8.47
CA MET A 136 -5.97 0.88 -8.99
C MET A 136 -6.37 2.19 -9.67
N LEU A 137 -6.00 3.35 -9.11
CA LEU A 137 -6.25 4.64 -9.72
C LEU A 137 -5.51 4.80 -11.06
N ALA A 138 -4.25 4.36 -11.13
CA ALA A 138 -3.47 4.39 -12.36
C ALA A 138 -4.09 3.52 -13.47
N LEU A 139 -4.54 2.31 -13.13
CA LEU A 139 -5.25 1.41 -14.05
C LEU A 139 -6.60 2.02 -14.51
N ALA A 140 -7.37 2.57 -13.59
CA ALA A 140 -8.64 3.22 -13.89
C ALA A 140 -8.46 4.45 -14.80
N ALA A 141 -7.37 5.19 -14.61
CA ALA A 141 -7.00 6.32 -15.46
C ALA A 141 -6.64 5.89 -16.90
N GLN A 142 -5.92 4.77 -17.03
CA GLN A 142 -5.57 4.20 -18.35
C GLN A 142 -6.81 3.70 -19.11
N SER A 143 -7.81 3.25 -18.38
CA SER A 143 -9.08 2.72 -18.94
C SER A 143 -10.15 3.80 -19.12
N ASP A 144 -9.81 5.09 -18.98
CA ASP A 144 -10.73 6.25 -19.03
C ASP A 144 -11.97 6.11 -18.11
N LEU A 145 -11.85 5.32 -17.04
CA LEU A 145 -12.91 5.12 -16.04
C LEU A 145 -13.03 6.28 -15.05
N VAL A 146 -11.96 7.08 -14.93
CA VAL A 146 -11.92 8.25 -14.04
C VAL A 146 -11.96 9.52 -14.85
N PRO A 147 -12.91 10.44 -14.63
CA PRO A 147 -12.91 11.74 -15.26
C PRO A 147 -11.58 12.47 -15.03
N ARG A 148 -11.01 13.05 -16.09
CA ARG A 148 -9.69 13.74 -16.05
C ARG A 148 -9.62 14.82 -14.97
N GLY A 149 -10.72 15.51 -14.71
CA GLY A 149 -10.79 16.55 -13.67
C GLY A 149 -10.71 16.04 -12.23
N LEU A 150 -11.02 14.76 -12.01
CA LEU A 150 -10.95 14.12 -10.67
C LEU A 150 -9.63 13.40 -10.43
N LEU A 151 -8.91 13.01 -11.47
CA LEU A 151 -7.69 12.22 -11.35
C LEU A 151 -6.65 12.89 -10.47
N GLN A 152 -6.31 14.15 -10.76
CA GLN A 152 -5.30 14.91 -10.04
C GLN A 152 -5.68 15.19 -8.57
N PRO A 153 -6.89 15.67 -8.25
CA PRO A 153 -7.30 15.84 -6.86
C PRO A 153 -7.31 14.53 -6.05
N VAL A 154 -7.76 13.43 -6.65
CA VAL A 154 -7.78 12.11 -5.99
C VAL A 154 -6.37 11.60 -5.76
N LEU A 155 -5.49 11.69 -6.78
CA LEU A 155 -4.08 11.32 -6.65
C LEU A 155 -3.40 12.12 -5.54
N ALA A 156 -3.60 13.44 -5.52
CA ALA A 156 -3.08 14.31 -4.47
C ALA A 156 -3.58 13.90 -3.08
N ALA A 157 -4.87 13.65 -2.95
CA ALA A 157 -5.48 13.24 -1.69
C ALA A 157 -4.89 11.92 -1.17
N MET A 158 -4.69 10.94 -2.04
CA MET A 158 -4.07 9.65 -1.67
C MET A 158 -2.64 9.85 -1.18
N ILE A 159 -1.81 10.60 -1.91
CA ILE A 159 -0.42 10.87 -1.54
C ILE A 159 -0.36 11.62 -0.19
N ILE A 160 -1.14 12.68 -0.03
CA ILE A 160 -1.20 13.45 1.23
C ILE A 160 -1.64 12.57 2.39
N SER A 161 -2.66 11.71 2.19
CA SER A 161 -3.13 10.76 3.20
C SER A 161 -2.00 9.80 3.64
N MET A 162 -1.18 9.31 2.71
CA MET A 162 -0.04 8.43 3.03
C MET A 162 1.06 9.19 3.78
N PHE A 163 1.39 10.42 3.37
CA PHE A 163 2.38 11.24 4.06
C PHE A 163 1.94 11.66 5.47
N THR A 164 0.66 11.85 5.69
CA THR A 164 0.13 12.21 7.01
C THR A 164 -0.03 11.00 7.93
N ALA A 165 0.01 9.78 7.41
CA ALA A 165 -0.18 8.56 8.19
C ALA A 165 0.76 8.42 9.40
N PRO A 166 2.10 8.61 9.29
CA PRO A 166 3.00 8.54 10.44
C PRO A 166 2.66 9.58 11.51
N LEU A 167 2.22 10.78 11.10
CA LEU A 167 1.82 11.85 12.02
C LEU A 167 0.53 11.46 12.75
N VAL A 168 -0.47 10.94 12.03
CA VAL A 168 -1.74 10.49 12.62
C VAL A 168 -1.49 9.37 13.63
N ILE A 169 -0.59 8.43 13.34
CA ILE A 169 -0.21 7.36 14.26
C ILE A 169 0.50 7.93 15.49
N GLN A 170 1.51 8.77 15.29
CA GLN A 170 2.30 9.34 16.36
C GLN A 170 1.46 10.19 17.32
N PHE A 171 0.54 11.00 16.82
CA PHE A 171 -0.34 11.84 17.64
C PHE A 171 -1.59 11.09 18.15
N GLY A 172 -2.00 10.03 17.48
CA GLY A 172 -3.11 9.18 17.88
C GLY A 172 -2.80 8.31 19.11
N GLU A 173 -1.57 7.79 19.20
CA GLU A 173 -1.14 6.93 20.32
C GLU A 173 -1.30 7.55 21.72
N PRO A 174 -0.87 8.80 21.99
CA PRO A 174 -1.05 9.44 23.29
C PRO A 174 -2.54 9.64 23.64
N SER A 175 -3.37 9.90 22.62
CA SER A 175 -4.81 10.09 22.81
C SER A 175 -5.50 8.78 23.22
N VAL A 176 -5.09 7.66 22.64
CA VAL A 176 -5.59 6.34 23.03
C VAL A 176 -5.16 5.97 24.45
N ARG A 177 -3.92 6.29 24.84
CA ARG A 177 -3.41 6.03 26.20
C ARG A 177 -4.18 6.77 27.29
N ARG A 178 -4.80 7.93 26.97
CA ARG A 178 -5.60 8.70 27.94
C ARG A 178 -7.03 8.17 28.10
N LEU A 179 -7.48 7.33 27.18
CA LEU A 179 -8.83 6.73 27.17
C LEU A 179 -8.87 5.33 27.78
N THR A 180 -7.72 4.80 28.16
CA THR A 180 -7.53 3.49 28.85
C THR A 180 -6.85 3.68 30.16
#